data_b8eccfdc1f39bf5af1d97bdd021e6f7e
#
_entry.id   b8eccfdc1f39bf5af1d97bdd021e6f7e
#
_cell.length_a   1.000
_cell.length_b   1.000
_cell.length_c   1.000
_cell.angle_alpha   90.00
_cell.angle_beta   90.00
_cell.angle_gamma   90.00
#
_symmetry.space_group_name_H-M   'P 1'
#
loop_
_entity.id
_entity.type
_entity.pdbx_description
1 polymer ?
#
loop_
_entity_poly.entity_id
_entity_poly.type
_entity_poly.pdbx_seq_one_letter_code
_entity_poly.pdbx_strand_id
1 'polypeptide(L)'
;MIEFHLDARSGVAPYRQLIHQVRHALRLGLLHEGDQLPKVKDVVAGLAINPNTVLKAYRELEYEGLVAARPGIGTFVTGTLDGGSLAAHRPLRRELQRWLAKARRAGLDDESIEALFASTFRSANEDVEGMGRWAG
;
A
#
# COMPACT_ATOMS: atom_id res chain seq x y z
N MET A 1 3.33 -13.81 1.02
CA MET A 1 3.73 -13.12 -0.21
C MET A 1 2.69 -12.06 -0.55
N ILE A 2 3.12 -10.91 -1.05
CA ILE A 2 2.20 -9.88 -1.49
C ILE A 2 1.41 -10.33 -2.72
N GLU A 3 0.15 -9.98 -2.77
CA GLU A 3 -0.71 -10.21 -3.93
C GLU A 3 -1.16 -8.86 -4.46
N PHE A 4 -0.85 -8.58 -5.73
CA PHE A 4 -1.20 -7.30 -6.34
C PHE A 4 -2.62 -7.29 -6.87
N HIS A 5 -3.23 -6.12 -6.82
CA HIS A 5 -4.52 -5.86 -7.45
C HIS A 5 -4.50 -4.49 -8.13
N LEU A 6 -5.33 -4.30 -9.14
CA LEU A 6 -5.43 -3.03 -9.85
C LEU A 6 -6.85 -2.48 -9.75
N ASP A 7 -6.92 -1.17 -9.53
CA ASP A 7 -8.17 -0.42 -9.54
C ASP A 7 -8.18 0.51 -10.76
N ALA A 8 -8.96 0.15 -11.77
CA ALA A 8 -9.10 0.93 -13.01
C ALA A 8 -9.76 2.29 -12.79
N ARG A 9 -10.50 2.45 -11.69
CA ARG A 9 -11.23 3.68 -11.38
C ARG A 9 -10.40 4.72 -10.64
N SER A 10 -9.23 4.34 -10.11
CA SER A 10 -8.45 5.23 -9.26
C SER A 10 -7.83 6.41 -9.99
N GLY A 11 -7.69 6.35 -11.32
CA GLY A 11 -6.97 7.35 -12.10
C GLY A 11 -5.45 7.29 -11.92
N VAL A 12 -4.94 6.39 -11.09
CA VAL A 12 -3.51 6.19 -10.86
C VAL A 12 -2.99 5.18 -11.86
N ALA A 13 -1.84 5.47 -12.48
CA ALA A 13 -1.22 4.57 -13.45
C ALA A 13 -0.93 3.20 -12.80
N PRO A 14 -1.11 2.08 -13.54
CA PRO A 14 -0.92 0.74 -12.99
C PRO A 14 0.43 0.52 -12.31
N TYR A 15 1.54 0.99 -12.89
CA TYR A 15 2.86 0.81 -12.27
C TYR A 15 2.96 1.53 -10.92
N ARG A 16 2.31 2.68 -10.75
CA ARG A 16 2.27 3.40 -9.48
C ARG A 16 1.44 2.68 -8.44
N GLN A 17 0.35 2.03 -8.86
CA GLN A 17 -0.45 1.21 -7.96
C GLN A 17 0.37 0.06 -7.38
N LEU A 18 1.20 -0.60 -8.21
CA LEU A 18 2.10 -1.67 -7.75
C LEU A 18 3.12 -1.13 -6.74
N ILE A 19 3.73 0.01 -7.03
CA ILE A 19 4.69 0.66 -6.14
C ILE A 19 4.04 0.96 -4.78
N HIS A 20 2.86 1.58 -4.79
CA HIS A 20 2.14 1.93 -3.56
C HIS A 20 1.82 0.70 -2.72
N GLN A 21 1.43 -0.40 -3.34
CA GLN A 21 1.09 -1.63 -2.62
C GLN A 21 2.31 -2.26 -1.95
N VAL A 22 3.47 -2.26 -2.60
CA VAL A 22 4.72 -2.71 -2.00
C VAL A 22 5.09 -1.81 -0.81
N ARG A 23 5.04 -0.49 -0.99
CA ARG A 23 5.35 0.47 0.07
C ARG A 23 4.41 0.32 1.26
N HIS A 24 3.10 0.16 1.02
CA HIS A 24 2.12 -0.08 2.08
C HIS A 24 2.42 -1.37 2.84
N ALA A 25 2.74 -2.45 2.12
CA ALA A 25 3.07 -3.73 2.74
C ALA A 25 4.33 -3.63 3.62
N LEU A 26 5.34 -2.88 3.17
CA LEU A 26 6.55 -2.62 3.97
C LEU A 26 6.22 -1.80 5.23
N ARG A 27 5.40 -0.76 5.10
CA ARG A 27 5.00 0.08 6.24
C ARG A 27 4.20 -0.69 7.28
N LEU A 28 3.37 -1.62 6.84
CA LEU A 28 2.51 -2.42 7.73
C LEU A 28 3.20 -3.66 8.28
N GLY A 29 4.44 -3.93 7.86
CA GLY A 29 5.17 -5.13 8.29
C GLY A 29 4.64 -6.42 7.66
N LEU A 30 3.94 -6.32 6.52
CA LEU A 30 3.48 -7.47 5.75
C LEU A 30 4.55 -8.02 4.81
N LEU A 31 5.52 -7.17 4.46
CA LEU A 31 6.73 -7.53 3.75
C LEU A 31 7.93 -7.19 4.61
N HIS A 32 8.92 -8.07 4.63
CA HIS A 32 10.14 -7.94 5.40
C HIS A 32 11.36 -8.04 4.50
N GLU A 33 12.49 -7.55 4.99
CA GLU A 33 13.78 -7.72 4.33
C GLU A 33 14.05 -9.20 4.10
N GLY A 34 14.45 -9.53 2.87
CA GLY A 34 14.67 -10.92 2.44
C GLY A 34 13.46 -11.56 1.76
N ASP A 35 12.27 -11.00 1.90
CA ASP A 35 11.09 -11.54 1.20
C ASP A 35 11.21 -11.34 -0.31
N GLN A 36 10.72 -12.29 -1.06
CA GLN A 36 10.68 -12.22 -2.51
C GLN A 36 9.38 -11.56 -2.99
N LEU A 37 9.50 -10.61 -3.92
CA LEU A 37 8.33 -10.09 -4.63
C LEU A 37 7.86 -11.13 -5.65
N PRO A 38 6.57 -11.09 -6.05
CA PRO A 38 6.07 -11.93 -7.13
C PRO A 38 6.91 -11.76 -8.40
N LYS A 39 7.18 -12.83 -9.10
CA LYS A 39 7.92 -12.77 -10.37
C LYS A 39 7.11 -11.99 -11.40
N VAL A 40 7.81 -11.26 -12.27
CA VAL A 40 7.17 -10.45 -13.31
C VAL A 40 6.17 -11.25 -14.12
N LYS A 41 6.53 -12.47 -14.54
CA LYS A 41 5.63 -13.35 -15.32
C LYS A 41 4.34 -13.70 -14.59
N ASP A 42 4.43 -13.89 -13.27
CA ASP A 42 3.27 -14.26 -12.45
C ASP A 42 2.33 -13.06 -12.27
N VAL A 43 2.89 -11.86 -12.10
CA VAL A 43 2.09 -10.62 -12.03
C VAL A 43 1.40 -10.35 -13.36
N VAL A 44 2.11 -10.51 -14.47
CA VAL A 44 1.56 -10.37 -15.82
C VAL A 44 0.41 -11.34 -16.05
N ALA A 45 0.59 -12.61 -15.68
CA ALA A 45 -0.46 -13.62 -15.84
C ALA A 45 -1.68 -13.33 -14.95
N GLY A 46 -1.46 -12.88 -13.71
CA GLY A 46 -2.53 -12.63 -12.76
C GLY A 46 -3.34 -11.37 -13.04
N LEU A 47 -2.69 -10.30 -13.51
CA LEU A 47 -3.31 -9.00 -13.72
C LEU A 47 -3.59 -8.67 -15.19
N ALA A 48 -3.13 -9.50 -16.13
CA ALA A 48 -3.24 -9.27 -17.57
C ALA A 48 -2.69 -7.90 -18.00
N ILE A 49 -1.52 -7.54 -17.50
CA ILE A 49 -0.85 -6.26 -17.80
C ILE A 49 0.45 -6.47 -18.55
N ASN A 50 0.96 -5.40 -19.15
CA ASN A 50 2.22 -5.41 -19.89
C ASN A 50 3.39 -5.72 -18.94
N PRO A 51 4.30 -6.64 -19.29
CA PRO A 51 5.50 -6.89 -18.49
C PRO A 51 6.32 -5.63 -18.18
N ASN A 52 6.38 -4.68 -19.09
CA ASN A 52 7.10 -3.43 -18.89
C ASN A 52 6.53 -2.59 -17.75
N THR A 53 5.23 -2.69 -17.50
CA THR A 53 4.57 -2.02 -16.37
C THR A 53 5.11 -2.54 -15.04
N VAL A 54 5.23 -3.86 -14.92
CA VAL A 54 5.78 -4.51 -13.71
C VAL A 54 7.27 -4.19 -13.57
N LEU A 55 8.03 -4.29 -14.66
CA LEU A 55 9.46 -3.97 -14.66
C LEU A 55 9.71 -2.53 -14.24
N LYS A 56 8.90 -1.59 -14.73
CA LYS A 56 9.01 -0.18 -14.37
C LYS A 56 8.77 0.02 -12.87
N ALA A 57 7.74 -0.62 -12.32
CA ALA A 57 7.44 -0.54 -10.89
C ALA A 57 8.61 -1.09 -10.06
N TYR A 58 9.13 -2.25 -10.41
CA TYR A 58 10.23 -2.88 -9.68
C TYR A 58 11.54 -2.09 -9.79
N ARG A 59 11.82 -1.47 -10.94
CA ARG A 59 12.99 -0.60 -11.10
C ARG A 59 12.92 0.63 -10.21
N GLU A 60 11.75 1.24 -10.09
CA GLU A 60 11.58 2.40 -9.22
C GLU A 60 11.75 2.02 -7.75
N LEU A 61 11.23 0.87 -7.33
CA LEU A 61 11.44 0.35 -5.98
C LEU A 61 12.92 0.04 -5.72
N GLU A 62 13.61 -0.50 -6.70
CA GLU A 62 15.06 -0.76 -6.62
C GLU A 62 15.85 0.55 -6.52
N TYR A 63 15.46 1.54 -7.31
CA TYR A 63 16.07 2.87 -7.25
C TYR A 63 15.91 3.52 -5.87
N GLU A 64 14.79 3.29 -5.22
CA GLU A 64 14.55 3.77 -3.85
C GLU A 64 15.30 2.95 -2.78
N GLY A 65 15.95 1.86 -3.16
CA GLY A 65 16.68 1.00 -2.22
C GLY A 65 15.79 0.03 -1.44
N LEU A 66 14.55 -0.14 -1.85
CA LEU A 66 13.60 -1.01 -1.15
C LEU A 66 13.67 -2.47 -1.59
N VAL A 67 14.09 -2.69 -2.83
CA VAL A 67 14.24 -4.04 -3.39
C VAL A 67 15.51 -4.12 -4.23
N ALA A 68 15.96 -5.35 -4.53
CA ALA A 68 17.06 -5.61 -5.44
C ALA A 68 16.74 -6.82 -6.32
N ALA A 69 17.03 -6.70 -7.60
CA ALA A 69 16.91 -7.80 -8.55
C ALA A 69 18.12 -8.72 -8.42
N ARG A 70 17.86 -10.03 -8.42
CA ARG A 70 18.92 -11.07 -8.52
C ARG A 70 18.67 -11.82 -9.82
N PRO A 71 19.54 -11.63 -10.84
CA PRO A 71 19.33 -12.25 -12.16
C PRO A 71 19.12 -13.76 -12.08
N GLY A 72 18.08 -14.26 -12.77
CA GLY A 72 17.75 -15.68 -12.78
C GLY A 72 17.05 -16.20 -11.53
N ILE A 73 16.91 -15.38 -10.47
CA ILE A 73 16.29 -15.79 -9.21
C ILE A 73 15.02 -15.01 -8.93
N GLY A 74 15.10 -13.68 -8.94
CA GLY A 74 13.93 -12.82 -8.70
C GLY A 74 14.28 -11.49 -8.08
N THR A 75 13.29 -10.80 -7.56
CA THR A 75 13.43 -9.51 -6.89
C THR A 75 13.11 -9.68 -5.41
N PHE A 76 13.99 -9.17 -4.56
CA PHE A 76 13.91 -9.36 -3.11
C PHE A 76 13.87 -8.04 -2.37
N VAL A 77 13.17 -7.99 -1.26
CA VAL A 77 13.13 -6.83 -0.36
C VAL A 77 14.49 -6.68 0.30
N THR A 78 15.07 -5.48 0.20
CA THR A 78 16.38 -5.15 0.79
C THR A 78 16.33 -3.96 1.74
N GLY A 79 15.20 -3.25 1.78
CA GLY A 79 15.00 -2.11 2.66
C GLY A 79 13.66 -2.17 3.36
N THR A 80 13.44 -1.28 4.31
CA THR A 80 12.18 -1.17 5.04
C THR A 80 11.71 0.28 5.08
N LEU A 81 10.42 0.46 5.36
CA LEU A 81 9.84 1.76 5.64
C LEU A 81 9.41 1.77 7.10
N ASP A 82 9.77 2.85 7.81
CA ASP A 82 9.41 2.99 9.22
C ASP A 82 7.91 3.25 9.36
N GLY A 83 7.18 2.17 9.65
CA GLY A 83 5.74 2.21 9.93
C GLY A 83 5.37 1.41 11.16
N GLY A 84 6.37 0.92 11.89
CA GLY A 84 6.18 0.03 13.04
C GLY A 84 6.03 -1.43 12.63
N SER A 85 5.82 -2.29 13.62
CA SER A 85 5.64 -3.71 13.40
C SER A 85 4.19 -4.07 13.10
N LEU A 86 3.95 -5.21 12.46
CA LEU A 86 2.61 -5.75 12.25
C LEU A 86 1.87 -5.91 13.59
N ALA A 87 2.58 -6.33 14.64
CA ALA A 87 2.01 -6.47 15.98
C ALA A 87 1.49 -5.14 16.53
N ALA A 88 2.19 -4.02 16.28
CA ALA A 88 1.77 -2.69 16.71
C ALA A 88 0.53 -2.20 15.96
N HIS A 89 0.34 -2.62 14.71
CA HIS A 89 -0.80 -2.20 13.90
C HIS A 89 -2.06 -3.05 14.10
N ARG A 90 -1.93 -4.27 14.65
CA ARG A 90 -3.06 -5.18 14.82
C ARG A 90 -4.24 -4.60 15.61
N PRO A 91 -4.03 -3.96 16.77
CA PRO A 91 -5.15 -3.38 17.51
C PRO A 91 -5.88 -2.30 16.71
N LEU A 92 -5.15 -1.43 16.04
CA LEU A 92 -5.71 -0.36 15.20
C LEU A 92 -6.47 -0.93 14.00
N ARG A 93 -5.93 -1.98 13.39
CA ARG A 93 -6.60 -2.66 12.29
C ARG A 93 -7.93 -3.28 12.73
N ARG A 94 -7.98 -3.87 13.93
CA ARG A 94 -9.22 -4.41 14.49
C ARG A 94 -10.27 -3.33 14.70
N GLU A 95 -9.87 -2.18 15.21
CA GLU A 95 -10.75 -1.02 15.37
C GLU A 95 -11.31 -0.55 14.04
N LEU A 96 -10.45 -0.44 13.04
CA LEU A 96 -10.87 -0.05 11.69
C LEU A 96 -11.82 -1.08 11.07
N GLN A 97 -11.55 -2.37 11.25
CA GLN A 97 -12.46 -3.43 10.79
C GLN A 97 -13.84 -3.33 11.44
N ARG A 98 -13.89 -3.04 12.73
CA ARG A 98 -15.15 -2.82 13.45
C ARG A 98 -15.89 -1.60 12.92
N TRP A 99 -15.16 -0.53 12.67
CA TRP A 99 -15.73 0.68 12.09
C TRP A 99 -16.31 0.42 10.70
N LEU A 100 -15.58 -0.32 9.84
CA LEU A 100 -16.07 -0.69 8.51
C LEU A 100 -17.36 -1.51 8.59
N ALA A 101 -17.40 -2.50 9.47
CA ALA A 101 -18.59 -3.31 9.69
C ALA A 101 -19.78 -2.47 10.17
N LYS A 102 -19.53 -1.52 11.06
CA LYS A 102 -20.55 -0.60 11.58
C LYS A 102 -21.06 0.33 10.47
N ALA A 103 -20.18 0.85 9.63
CA ALA A 103 -20.54 1.72 8.51
C ALA A 103 -21.44 0.99 7.50
N ARG A 104 -21.12 -0.27 7.19
CA ARG A 104 -21.95 -1.11 6.31
C ARG A 104 -23.33 -1.40 6.91
N ARG A 105 -23.39 -1.68 8.20
CA ARG A 105 -24.68 -1.86 8.89
C ARG A 105 -25.50 -0.58 8.92
N ALA A 106 -24.87 0.57 8.91
CA ALA A 106 -25.55 1.87 8.82
C ALA A 106 -26.05 2.19 7.41
N GLY A 107 -25.77 1.32 6.43
CA GLY A 107 -26.25 1.46 5.06
C GLY A 107 -25.29 2.16 4.10
N LEU A 108 -24.05 2.43 4.51
CA LEU A 108 -23.07 3.03 3.61
C LEU A 108 -22.55 1.99 2.62
N ASP A 109 -22.52 2.36 1.34
CA ASP A 109 -21.85 1.58 0.31
C ASP A 109 -20.35 1.85 0.32
N ASP A 110 -19.58 1.09 -0.47
CA ASP A 110 -18.13 1.21 -0.49
C ASP A 110 -17.64 2.60 -0.88
N GLU A 111 -18.27 3.22 -1.86
CA GLU A 111 -17.94 4.57 -2.32
C GLU A 111 -18.15 5.61 -1.20
N SER A 112 -19.26 5.49 -0.48
CA SER A 112 -19.57 6.36 0.67
C SER A 112 -18.59 6.16 1.82
N ILE A 113 -18.20 4.92 2.09
CA ILE A 113 -17.18 4.58 3.12
C ILE A 113 -15.84 5.23 2.77
N GLU A 114 -15.39 5.08 1.54
CA GLU A 114 -14.14 5.69 1.08
C GLU A 114 -14.19 7.22 1.18
N ALA A 115 -15.30 7.82 0.78
CA ALA A 115 -15.49 9.27 0.84
C ALA A 115 -15.47 9.78 2.29
N LEU A 116 -16.14 9.09 3.20
CA LEU A 116 -16.16 9.44 4.62
C LEU A 116 -14.78 9.31 5.23
N PHE A 117 -14.08 8.22 4.94
CA PHE A 117 -12.71 8.00 5.43
C PHE A 117 -11.77 9.10 4.92
N ALA A 118 -11.78 9.38 3.61
CA ALA A 118 -10.89 10.38 3.00
C ALA A 118 -11.15 11.78 3.57
N SER A 119 -12.42 12.16 3.71
CA SER A 119 -12.81 13.44 4.28
C SER A 119 -12.37 13.59 5.75
N THR A 120 -12.61 12.55 6.54
CA THR A 120 -12.24 12.55 7.98
C THR A 120 -10.73 12.58 8.15
N PHE A 121 -10.01 11.81 7.35
CA PHE A 121 -8.54 11.78 7.37
C PHE A 121 -7.95 13.15 7.03
N ARG A 122 -8.51 13.83 6.03
CA ARG A 122 -8.08 15.18 5.64
C ARG A 122 -8.32 16.19 6.75
N SER A 123 -9.52 16.18 7.34
CA SER A 123 -9.85 17.08 8.47
C SER A 123 -8.93 16.87 9.67
N ALA A 124 -8.62 15.62 10.00
CA ALA A 124 -7.69 15.31 11.10
C ALA A 124 -6.29 15.87 10.82
N ASN A 125 -5.82 15.78 9.56
CA ASN A 125 -4.52 16.35 9.18
C ASN A 125 -4.51 17.88 9.25
N GLU A 126 -5.59 18.53 8.82
CA GLU A 126 -5.74 19.98 8.92
C GLU A 126 -5.70 20.45 10.37
N ASP A 127 -6.38 19.75 11.26
CA ASP A 127 -6.39 20.04 12.69
C ASP A 127 -4.98 19.90 13.30
N VAL A 128 -4.24 18.86 12.93
CA VAL A 128 -2.85 18.66 13.38
C VAL A 128 -1.94 19.77 12.86
N GLU A 129 -2.05 20.14 11.59
CA GLU A 129 -1.29 21.26 11.02
C GLU A 129 -1.64 22.59 11.69
N GLY A 130 -2.92 22.82 11.95
CA GLY A 130 -3.39 23.99 12.68
C GLY A 130 -2.80 24.08 14.09
N MET A 131 -2.77 22.97 14.81
CA MET A 131 -2.15 22.90 16.14
C MET A 131 -0.65 23.15 16.10
N GLY A 132 0.04 22.63 15.08
CA GLY A 132 1.47 22.86 14.88
C GLY A 132 1.82 24.31 14.64
N ARG A 133 0.97 25.07 13.98
CA ARG A 133 1.17 26.51 13.74
C ARG A 133 1.09 27.34 15.01
N TRP A 134 0.30 26.91 15.98
CA TRP A 134 0.14 27.63 17.26
C TRP A 134 1.20 27.25 18.29
N ALA A 135 1.86 26.10 18.12
CA ALA A 135 2.89 25.59 19.05
C ALA A 135 4.31 26.09 18.71
N GLY A 136 4.47 26.77 17.57
CA GLY A 136 5.78 27.26 17.10
C GLY A 136 6.17 28.65 17.57
#